data_d0d1eb273837049921215be996bc16e5
#
_entry.id   d0d1eb273837049921215be996bc16e5
#
_cell.length_a   1.000
_cell.length_b   1.000
_cell.length_c   1.000
_cell.angle_alpha   90.00
_cell.angle_beta   90.00
_cell.angle_gamma   90.00
#
_symmetry.space_group_name_H-M   'P 1'
#
loop_
_entity.id
_entity.type
_entity.pdbx_description
1 polymer ?
#
loop_
_entity_poly.entity_id
_entity_poly.type
_entity_poly.pdbx_seq_one_letter_code
_entity_poly.pdbx_strand_id
1 'polypeptide(L)'
;MFTISLALVLTDQDEMGDMLPNVRSLIAYNTESKIVESMRPNGVLLGQVVPRGGLISGTSSIVQFDAWNWEDAAVKADDGLHINWPDSFRRGRWWRGEDPGLKPNKEYNEEIQKLSDFFASSKAYLNGDRNDQNLPF
;
A
#
# COMPACT_ATOMS: atom_id res chain seq x y z
N MET A 1 -1.50 3.54 -17.82
CA MET A 1 -1.08 2.57 -16.80
C MET A 1 -2.27 2.31 -15.90
N PHE A 2 -2.81 1.11 -15.90
CA PHE A 2 -3.94 0.77 -15.04
C PHE A 2 -3.41 0.25 -13.71
N THR A 3 -3.85 0.86 -12.62
CA THR A 3 -3.52 0.38 -11.27
C THR A 3 -4.61 -0.59 -10.84
N ILE A 4 -4.28 -1.86 -10.77
CA ILE A 4 -5.18 -2.87 -10.21
C ILE A 4 -4.91 -2.94 -8.73
N SER A 5 -5.84 -2.42 -7.96
CA SER A 5 -5.82 -2.59 -6.53
C SER A 5 -6.31 -3.99 -6.21
N LEU A 6 -5.38 -4.87 -5.85
CA LEU A 6 -5.71 -6.24 -5.46
C LEU A 6 -6.32 -6.25 -4.06
N ALA A 7 -7.59 -5.81 -3.99
CA ALA A 7 -8.36 -5.74 -2.75
C ALA A 7 -8.84 -7.11 -2.24
N LEU A 8 -8.41 -8.21 -2.86
CA LEU A 8 -9.11 -9.48 -2.65
C LEU A 8 -8.45 -10.43 -1.64
N VAL A 9 -7.33 -10.09 -1.03
CA VAL A 9 -6.61 -11.10 -0.23
C VAL A 9 -6.36 -10.70 1.23
N LEU A 10 -6.54 -9.45 1.58
CA LEU A 10 -6.30 -9.02 2.96
C LEU A 10 -7.57 -8.38 3.54
N THR A 11 -8.52 -9.22 3.96
CA THR A 11 -9.69 -8.80 4.75
C THR A 11 -9.34 -8.40 6.18
N ASP A 12 -8.10 -8.59 6.58
CA ASP A 12 -7.59 -8.40 7.96
C ASP A 12 -6.60 -7.23 8.05
N GLN A 13 -6.87 -6.15 7.31
CA GLN A 13 -5.97 -4.99 7.25
C GLN A 13 -5.97 -4.15 8.53
N ASP A 14 -7.03 -4.24 9.32
CA ASP A 14 -7.19 -3.43 10.54
C ASP A 14 -6.30 -3.92 11.70
N GLU A 15 -5.81 -5.15 11.65
CA GLU A 15 -4.95 -5.74 12.69
C GLU A 15 -3.45 -5.50 12.44
N MET A 16 -3.04 -5.10 11.24
CA MET A 16 -1.63 -5.01 10.87
C MET A 16 -0.95 -3.68 11.20
N GLY A 17 -1.73 -2.65 11.61
CA GLY A 17 -1.20 -1.33 11.97
C GLY A 17 -1.16 -0.33 10.82
N ASP A 18 -0.81 0.93 11.15
CA ASP A 18 -0.86 2.07 10.23
C ASP A 18 0.39 2.23 9.36
N MET A 19 1.51 1.65 9.75
CA MET A 19 2.81 1.84 9.12
C MET A 19 3.43 0.49 8.73
N LEU A 20 3.28 0.11 7.46
CA LEU A 20 3.66 -1.21 6.93
C LEU A 20 4.66 -1.13 5.76
N PRO A 21 5.81 -0.47 5.89
CA PRO A 21 6.76 -0.29 4.80
C PRO A 21 7.35 -1.60 4.27
N ASN A 22 7.34 -2.65 5.10
CA ASN A 22 7.88 -3.98 4.81
C ASN A 22 6.92 -4.91 4.06
N VAL A 23 5.63 -4.52 3.94
CA VAL A 23 4.66 -5.33 3.19
C VAL A 23 4.91 -5.21 1.71
N ARG A 24 5.01 -6.36 1.04
CA ARG A 24 5.25 -6.48 -0.40
C ARG A 24 4.03 -7.06 -1.08
N SER A 25 3.38 -6.29 -1.94
CA SER A 25 2.18 -6.72 -2.68
C SER A 25 2.44 -7.88 -3.65
N LEU A 26 3.67 -8.00 -4.14
CA LEU A 26 4.06 -9.02 -5.11
C LEU A 26 3.81 -10.45 -4.60
N ILE A 27 4.14 -10.72 -3.34
CA ILE A 27 4.02 -12.06 -2.73
C ILE A 27 2.56 -12.52 -2.65
N ALA A 28 1.64 -11.56 -2.51
CA ALA A 28 0.20 -11.82 -2.44
C ALA A 28 -0.49 -11.84 -3.83
N TYR A 29 0.28 -11.68 -4.91
CA TYR A 29 -0.27 -11.66 -6.26
C TYR A 29 -0.71 -13.06 -6.70
N ASN A 30 -2.00 -13.18 -7.05
CA ASN A 30 -2.59 -14.40 -7.58
C ASN A 30 -2.72 -14.31 -9.11
N THR A 31 -1.89 -15.05 -9.83
CA THR A 31 -1.88 -15.14 -11.30
C THR A 31 -3.14 -15.77 -11.88
N GLU A 32 -3.82 -16.64 -11.10
CA GLU A 32 -5.05 -17.34 -11.52
C GLU A 32 -6.33 -16.53 -11.20
N SER A 33 -6.18 -15.26 -10.83
CA SER A 33 -7.34 -14.41 -10.54
C SER A 33 -8.24 -14.25 -11.77
N LYS A 34 -9.56 -14.40 -11.58
CA LYS A 34 -10.57 -14.17 -12.62
C LYS A 34 -10.49 -12.75 -13.23
N ILE A 35 -10.01 -11.78 -12.48
CA ILE A 35 -9.78 -10.41 -12.95
C ILE A 35 -8.65 -10.41 -13.99
N VAL A 36 -7.54 -11.07 -13.70
CA VAL A 36 -6.40 -11.20 -14.62
C VAL A 36 -6.83 -11.91 -15.91
N GLU A 37 -7.55 -13.04 -15.77
CA GLU A 37 -8.10 -13.80 -16.90
C GLU A 37 -9.01 -12.93 -17.79
N SER A 38 -9.83 -12.08 -17.21
CA SER A 38 -10.75 -11.20 -17.97
C SER A 38 -10.04 -10.01 -18.61
N MET A 39 -8.92 -9.55 -18.06
CA MET A 39 -8.20 -8.37 -18.58
C MET A 39 -7.32 -8.67 -19.77
N ARG A 40 -6.74 -9.87 -19.84
CA ARG A 40 -5.84 -10.29 -20.94
C ARG A 40 -6.49 -10.19 -22.32
N PRO A 41 -7.70 -10.75 -22.57
CA PRO A 41 -8.37 -10.61 -23.87
C PRO A 41 -8.73 -9.16 -24.22
N ASN A 42 -8.83 -8.26 -23.23
CA ASN A 42 -9.05 -6.84 -23.44
C ASN A 42 -7.75 -6.04 -23.72
N GLY A 43 -6.63 -6.73 -23.90
CA GLY A 43 -5.35 -6.12 -24.25
C GLY A 43 -4.58 -5.50 -23.07
N VAL A 44 -4.98 -5.76 -21.83
CA VAL A 44 -4.24 -5.32 -20.65
C VAL A 44 -3.25 -6.41 -20.26
N LEU A 45 -1.98 -6.20 -20.55
CA LEU A 45 -0.91 -7.21 -20.36
C LEU A 45 -0.05 -6.97 -19.13
N LEU A 46 -0.01 -5.72 -18.64
CA LEU A 46 0.79 -5.30 -17.49
C LEU A 46 -0.09 -4.52 -16.50
N GLY A 47 0.20 -4.69 -15.23
CA GLY A 47 -0.46 -3.94 -14.16
C GLY A 47 0.47 -3.66 -13.00
N GLN A 48 0.11 -2.68 -12.18
CA GLN A 48 0.77 -2.44 -10.91
C GLN A 48 -0.08 -3.03 -9.79
N VAL A 49 0.51 -3.93 -9.03
CA VAL A 49 -0.10 -4.51 -7.82
C VAL A 49 0.28 -3.65 -6.64
N VAL A 50 -0.73 -3.17 -5.91
CA VAL A 50 -0.57 -2.18 -4.85
C VAL A 50 -1.18 -2.72 -3.56
N PRO A 51 -0.46 -2.66 -2.43
CA PRO A 51 -1.05 -2.98 -1.13
C PRO A 51 -2.06 -1.91 -0.71
N ARG A 52 -2.95 -2.25 0.20
CA ARG A 52 -3.96 -1.33 0.75
C ARG A 52 -3.87 -1.26 2.26
N GLY A 53 -4.39 -0.17 2.83
CA GLY A 53 -4.54 0.02 4.27
C GLY A 53 -3.42 0.84 4.89
N GLY A 54 -3.68 1.38 6.08
CA GLY A 54 -2.76 2.19 6.85
C GLY A 54 -2.33 3.51 6.19
N LEU A 55 -1.48 4.26 6.86
CA LEU A 55 -0.83 5.47 6.31
C LEU A 55 0.27 5.09 5.33
N ILE A 56 1.05 4.05 5.64
CA ILE A 56 2.01 3.43 4.72
C ILE A 56 1.56 2.00 4.48
N SER A 57 1.10 1.73 3.26
CA SER A 57 0.52 0.43 2.90
C SER A 57 1.56 -0.64 2.57
N GLY A 58 2.74 -0.22 2.13
CA GLY A 58 3.80 -1.12 1.68
C GLY A 58 4.30 -0.84 0.27
N THR A 59 5.04 -1.78 -0.31
CA THR A 59 5.63 -1.63 -1.64
C THR A 59 4.78 -2.27 -2.73
N SER A 60 4.67 -1.56 -3.85
CA SER A 60 4.04 -2.04 -5.08
C SER A 60 5.03 -2.67 -6.02
N SER A 61 4.52 -3.49 -6.94
CA SER A 61 5.32 -4.11 -7.99
C SER A 61 4.58 -4.08 -9.33
N ILE A 62 5.34 -4.04 -10.42
CA ILE A 62 4.80 -4.15 -11.76
C ILE A 62 4.86 -5.61 -12.18
N VAL A 63 3.71 -6.15 -12.60
CA VAL A 63 3.55 -7.54 -12.99
C VAL A 63 3.01 -7.67 -14.41
N GLN A 64 3.38 -8.73 -15.07
CA GLN A 64 2.73 -9.19 -16.31
C GLN A 64 1.59 -10.16 -15.98
N PHE A 65 0.54 -10.14 -16.80
CA PHE A 65 -0.64 -10.96 -16.57
C PHE A 65 -0.57 -12.35 -17.20
N ASP A 66 0.45 -12.62 -17.99
CA ASP A 66 0.69 -13.93 -18.62
C ASP A 66 1.86 -14.63 -17.90
N ALA A 67 1.58 -15.16 -16.71
CA ALA A 67 2.59 -15.77 -15.86
C ALA A 67 2.02 -16.95 -15.07
N TRP A 68 2.89 -17.90 -14.71
CA TRP A 68 2.52 -19.09 -13.94
C TRP A 68 2.44 -18.82 -12.43
N ASN A 69 3.33 -17.98 -11.93
CA ASN A 69 3.41 -17.63 -10.52
C ASN A 69 3.80 -16.16 -10.36
N TRP A 70 3.84 -15.67 -9.13
CA TRP A 70 4.18 -14.29 -8.81
C TRP A 70 5.64 -13.94 -9.14
N GLU A 71 6.58 -14.91 -9.10
CA GLU A 71 7.99 -14.72 -9.43
C GLU A 71 8.14 -14.49 -10.94
N ASP A 72 7.48 -15.31 -11.74
CA ASP A 72 7.44 -15.20 -13.20
C ASP A 72 6.68 -13.94 -13.66
N ALA A 73 5.67 -13.53 -12.91
CA ALA A 73 4.91 -12.32 -13.17
C ALA A 73 5.70 -11.03 -12.95
N ALA A 74 6.74 -11.05 -12.13
CA ALA A 74 7.44 -9.85 -11.68
C ALA A 74 8.27 -9.21 -12.81
N VAL A 75 7.76 -8.13 -13.39
CA VAL A 75 8.52 -7.29 -14.33
C VAL A 75 9.44 -6.33 -13.58
N LYS A 76 8.93 -5.72 -12.52
CA LYS A 76 9.70 -4.86 -11.62
C LYS A 76 9.18 -5.02 -10.20
N ALA A 77 9.98 -5.66 -9.35
CA ALA A 77 9.68 -5.78 -7.94
C ALA A 77 9.96 -4.46 -7.20
N ASP A 78 9.17 -4.19 -6.17
CA ASP A 78 9.36 -3.06 -5.24
C ASP A 78 9.52 -1.72 -5.97
N ASP A 79 8.60 -1.43 -6.90
CA ASP A 79 8.65 -0.24 -7.77
C ASP A 79 8.44 1.07 -6.98
N GLY A 80 7.60 1.04 -5.96
CA GLY A 80 7.32 2.24 -5.17
C GLY A 80 6.66 1.96 -3.83
N LEU A 81 6.92 2.84 -2.85
CA LEU A 81 6.25 2.84 -1.55
C LEU A 81 4.92 3.58 -1.66
N HIS A 82 3.84 2.93 -1.21
CA HIS A 82 2.51 3.51 -1.23
C HIS A 82 2.16 4.17 0.10
N ILE A 83 1.80 5.45 0.01
CA ILE A 83 1.42 6.29 1.13
C ILE A 83 0.00 6.78 0.87
N ASN A 84 -0.88 6.56 1.84
CA ASN A 84 -2.23 7.12 1.86
C ASN A 84 -2.16 8.47 2.58
N TRP A 85 -2.15 9.54 1.79
CA TRP A 85 -2.13 10.88 2.39
C TRP A 85 -3.43 11.15 3.14
N PRO A 86 -3.37 11.62 4.39
CA PRO A 86 -4.56 11.89 5.18
C PRO A 86 -5.46 12.95 4.54
N ASP A 87 -6.77 12.73 4.64
CA ASP A 87 -7.76 13.71 4.20
C ASP A 87 -7.95 14.79 5.25
N SER A 88 -7.83 16.06 4.86
CA SER A 88 -8.06 17.21 5.75
C SER A 88 -9.53 17.39 6.13
N PHE A 89 -10.45 16.88 5.31
CA PHE A 89 -11.89 16.89 5.55
C PHE A 89 -12.48 15.50 5.44
N ARG A 90 -13.32 15.14 6.38
CA ARG A 90 -14.04 13.87 6.40
C ARG A 90 -15.52 14.10 6.13
N ARG A 91 -16.10 13.28 5.24
CA ARG A 91 -17.55 13.25 5.06
C ARG A 91 -18.19 12.37 6.12
N GLY A 92 -19.21 12.92 6.84
CA GLY A 92 -19.99 12.14 7.80
C GLY A 92 -20.63 10.93 7.13
N ARG A 93 -20.66 9.81 7.85
CA ARG A 93 -21.24 8.54 7.40
C ARG A 93 -22.70 8.49 7.83
N TRP A 94 -23.62 8.84 6.90
CA TRP A 94 -25.07 8.85 7.14
C TRP A 94 -25.62 7.54 7.73
N TRP A 95 -25.04 6.38 7.36
CA TRP A 95 -25.45 5.07 7.90
C TRP A 95 -25.01 4.84 9.36
N ARG A 96 -24.19 5.71 9.93
CA ARG A 96 -23.82 5.74 11.35
C ARG A 96 -24.59 6.85 12.10
N GLY A 97 -25.56 7.52 11.46
CA GLY A 97 -26.31 8.64 12.05
C GLY A 97 -25.49 9.94 12.12
N GLU A 98 -24.37 10.03 11.42
CA GLU A 98 -23.58 11.25 11.34
C GLU A 98 -24.18 12.19 10.28
N ASP A 99 -24.10 13.50 10.52
CA ASP A 99 -24.47 14.51 9.55
C ASP A 99 -23.60 14.36 8.27
N PRO A 100 -24.22 14.23 7.08
CA PRO A 100 -23.49 13.99 5.82
C PRO A 100 -22.61 15.17 5.35
N GLY A 101 -22.52 16.24 6.11
CA GLY A 101 -21.67 17.41 5.84
C GLY A 101 -20.18 17.08 5.87
N LEU A 102 -19.36 17.95 5.23
CA LEU A 102 -17.91 17.92 5.33
C LEU A 102 -17.51 18.48 6.70
N LYS A 103 -16.78 17.68 7.47
CA LYS A 103 -16.22 18.08 8.77
C LYS A 103 -14.69 18.05 8.70
N PRO A 104 -13.99 18.97 9.38
CA PRO A 104 -12.54 18.89 9.48
C PRO A 104 -12.14 17.58 10.17
N ASN A 105 -11.12 16.92 9.63
CA ASN A 105 -10.55 15.72 10.23
C ASN A 105 -9.69 16.15 11.44
N LYS A 106 -10.08 15.77 12.63
CA LYS A 106 -9.35 16.11 13.86
C LYS A 106 -8.01 15.38 13.98
N GLU A 107 -7.91 14.20 13.35
CA GLU A 107 -6.73 13.32 13.39
C GLU A 107 -5.69 13.70 12.32
N TYR A 108 -6.04 14.62 11.39
CA TYR A 108 -5.20 15.01 10.26
C TYR A 108 -3.77 15.42 10.67
N ASN A 109 -3.64 16.29 11.67
CA ASN A 109 -2.34 16.76 12.12
C ASN A 109 -1.51 15.67 12.79
N GLU A 110 -2.16 14.76 13.52
CA GLU A 110 -1.49 13.64 14.17
C GLU A 110 -0.98 12.62 13.13
N GLU A 111 -1.78 12.35 12.10
CA GLU A 111 -1.41 11.45 11.01
C GLU A 111 -0.23 12.01 10.18
N ILE A 112 -0.25 13.32 9.88
CA ILE A 112 0.88 13.99 9.21
C ILE A 112 2.13 13.97 10.08
N GLN A 113 1.99 14.21 11.38
CA GLN A 113 3.12 14.17 12.29
C GLN A 113 3.75 12.77 12.34
N LYS A 114 2.94 11.72 12.42
CA LYS A 114 3.41 10.32 12.35
C LYS A 114 4.20 10.06 11.08
N LEU A 115 3.70 10.50 9.91
CA LEU A 115 4.43 10.35 8.64
C LEU A 115 5.75 11.11 8.65
N SER A 116 5.74 12.35 9.12
CA SER A 116 6.93 13.19 9.22
C SER A 116 8.00 12.56 10.11
N ASP A 117 7.61 12.07 11.28
CA ASP A 117 8.50 11.43 12.25
C ASP A 117 9.08 10.13 11.69
N PHE A 118 8.27 9.35 10.96
CA PHE A 118 8.74 8.13 10.29
C PHE A 118 9.83 8.45 9.25
N PHE A 119 9.60 9.44 8.39
CA PHE A 119 10.61 9.83 7.40
C PHE A 119 11.84 10.48 8.02
N ALA A 120 11.68 11.27 9.07
CA ALA A 120 12.79 11.84 9.81
C ALA A 120 13.67 10.75 10.44
N SER A 121 13.05 9.75 11.06
CA SER A 121 13.74 8.59 11.64
C SER A 121 14.47 7.77 10.58
N SER A 122 13.81 7.50 9.46
CA SER A 122 14.41 6.79 8.33
C SER A 122 15.60 7.53 7.75
N LYS A 123 15.52 8.86 7.63
CA LYS A 123 16.64 9.72 7.18
C LYS A 123 17.78 9.73 8.19
N ALA A 124 17.47 9.79 9.49
CA ALA A 124 18.49 9.72 10.55
C ALA A 124 19.22 8.38 10.53
N TYR A 125 18.50 7.28 10.31
CA TYR A 125 19.07 5.93 10.16
C TYR A 125 20.01 5.84 8.95
N LEU A 126 19.63 6.40 7.80
CA LEU A 126 20.48 6.42 6.60
C LEU A 126 21.77 7.26 6.77
N ASN A 127 21.70 8.32 7.57
CA ASN A 127 22.84 9.20 7.86
C ASN A 127 23.65 8.76 9.07
N GLY A 128 23.10 7.87 9.90
CA GLY A 128 23.80 7.24 11.02
C GLY A 128 24.91 6.34 10.52
N ASP A 129 26.02 6.32 11.24
CA ASP A 129 27.19 5.53 10.89
C ASP A 129 26.77 4.05 10.85
N ARG A 130 26.96 3.38 9.71
CA ARG A 130 26.65 1.96 9.49
C ARG A 130 27.46 0.98 10.36
N ASN A 131 28.24 1.49 11.30
CA ASN A 131 29.09 0.70 12.17
C ASN A 131 28.36 0.02 13.35
N ASP A 132 27.10 0.37 13.62
CA ASP A 132 26.28 -0.34 14.62
C ASP A 132 25.40 -1.41 13.95
N GLN A 133 26.04 -2.48 13.49
CA GLN A 133 25.36 -3.68 12.97
C GLN A 133 24.78 -4.58 14.07
N ASN A 134 24.42 -4.04 15.22
CA ASN A 134 23.78 -4.77 16.31
C ASN A 134 22.35 -4.27 16.52
N LEU A 135 21.49 -4.45 15.51
CA LEU A 135 20.05 -4.41 15.73
C LEU A 135 19.59 -5.84 16.07
N PRO A 136 18.99 -6.07 17.24
CA PRO A 136 18.30 -7.33 17.50
C PRO A 136 17.07 -7.39 16.57
N PHE A 137 16.94 -8.49 15.86
CA PHE A 137 15.76 -8.86 15.10
C PHE A 137 14.58 -9.16 16.03
#